data_62ef17e14fca494a28febe557cab0640
#
_entry.id   62ef17e14fca494a28febe557cab0640
#
_cell.length_a   1.000
_cell.length_b   1.000
_cell.length_c   1.000
_cell.angle_alpha   90.00
_cell.angle_beta   90.00
_cell.angle_gamma   90.00
#
_symmetry.space_group_name_H-M   'P 1'
#
loop_
_entity.id
_entity.type
_entity.pdbx_description
1 polymer ?
#
loop_
_entity_poly.entity_id
_entity_poly.type
_entity_poly.pdbx_seq_one_letter_code
_entity_poly.pdbx_strand_id
1 'polypeptide(L)'
;MPVELTPSQALGLWHKVSLEQVRVDGRDLTLRQMAILLQIYLVPPPHTVRGLAATLGVTKPVITRALDTMGALGLVDRVRDDRDRRNVVIKRTVDGALYLEKFGDLIIDQGRKQPK
;
A
#
# COMPACT_ATOMS: atom_id res chain seq x y z
N MET A 1 21.42 2.52 -9.25
CA MET A 1 21.34 3.12 -10.60
C MET A 1 20.06 3.94 -10.72
N PRO A 2 20.15 5.17 -11.23
CA PRO A 2 18.92 5.93 -11.44
C PRO A 2 18.07 5.26 -12.52
N VAL A 3 16.75 5.32 -12.32
CA VAL A 3 15.81 4.83 -13.31
C VAL A 3 15.50 5.96 -14.28
N GLU A 4 15.77 5.74 -15.54
CA GLU A 4 15.52 6.73 -16.57
C GLU A 4 14.38 6.29 -17.47
N LEU A 5 13.25 6.95 -17.31
CA LEU A 5 12.06 6.68 -18.11
C LEU A 5 11.52 7.99 -18.66
N THR A 6 11.07 7.95 -19.91
CA THR A 6 10.25 9.04 -20.42
C THR A 6 8.87 8.97 -19.75
N PRO A 7 8.11 10.08 -19.76
CA PRO A 7 6.74 10.02 -19.24
C PRO A 7 5.89 8.92 -19.88
N SER A 8 6.04 8.71 -21.17
CA SER A 8 5.31 7.65 -21.89
C SER A 8 5.70 6.27 -21.38
N GLN A 9 6.99 6.02 -21.17
CA GLN A 9 7.47 4.74 -20.65
C GLN A 9 6.99 4.52 -19.20
N ALA A 10 7.02 5.55 -18.38
CA ALA A 10 6.54 5.48 -17.00
C ALA A 10 5.05 5.16 -16.94
N LEU A 11 4.25 5.82 -17.78
CA LEU A 11 2.81 5.56 -17.87
C LEU A 11 2.52 4.15 -18.41
N GLY A 12 3.29 3.70 -19.41
CA GLY A 12 3.18 2.35 -19.95
C GLY A 12 3.47 1.29 -18.89
N LEU A 13 4.52 1.50 -18.11
CA LEU A 13 4.86 0.62 -16.99
C LEU A 13 3.71 0.56 -15.98
N TRP A 14 3.22 1.70 -15.55
CA TRP A 14 2.13 1.76 -14.57
C TRP A 14 0.84 1.14 -15.10
N HIS A 15 0.55 1.35 -16.38
CA HIS A 15 -0.60 0.73 -17.04
C HIS A 15 -0.54 -0.79 -16.94
N LYS A 16 0.59 -1.40 -17.30
CA LYS A 16 0.77 -2.85 -17.26
C LYS A 16 0.68 -3.39 -15.84
N VAL A 17 1.34 -2.72 -14.90
CA VAL A 17 1.31 -3.11 -13.48
C VAL A 17 -0.13 -3.07 -12.95
N SER A 18 -0.83 -1.98 -13.20
CA SER A 18 -2.21 -1.79 -12.71
C SER A 18 -3.15 -2.84 -13.30
N LEU A 19 -3.04 -3.10 -14.60
CA LEU A 19 -3.88 -4.07 -15.30
C LEU A 19 -3.67 -5.49 -14.74
N GLU A 20 -2.43 -5.91 -14.59
CA GLU A 20 -2.13 -7.24 -14.06
C GLU A 20 -2.53 -7.39 -12.59
N GLN A 21 -2.34 -6.35 -11.79
CA GLN A 21 -2.73 -6.39 -10.38
C GLN A 21 -4.23 -6.61 -10.21
N VAL A 22 -5.03 -5.91 -11.01
CA VAL A 22 -6.50 -6.07 -10.99
C VAL A 22 -6.91 -7.47 -11.42
N ARG A 23 -6.25 -8.02 -12.43
CA ARG A 23 -6.58 -9.35 -12.97
C ARG A 23 -6.19 -10.50 -12.05
N VAL A 24 -5.01 -10.40 -11.41
CA VAL A 24 -4.39 -11.54 -10.73
C VAL A 24 -4.90 -11.68 -9.31
N ASP A 25 -4.97 -10.58 -8.58
CA ASP A 25 -5.26 -10.65 -7.15
C ASP A 25 -6.74 -10.45 -6.82
N GLY A 26 -7.40 -9.55 -7.50
CA GLY A 26 -8.81 -9.25 -7.24
C GLY A 26 -9.06 -8.35 -6.04
N ARG A 27 -8.04 -8.06 -5.23
CA ARG A 27 -8.14 -7.09 -4.14
C ARG A 27 -7.81 -5.72 -4.70
N ASP A 28 -8.83 -5.00 -5.11
CA ASP A 28 -8.72 -3.76 -5.86
C ASP A 28 -8.62 -2.58 -4.91
N LEU A 29 -7.42 -2.12 -4.66
CA LEU A 29 -7.16 -1.00 -3.77
C LEU A 29 -7.20 0.32 -4.52
N THR A 30 -7.80 1.34 -3.90
CA THR A 30 -7.68 2.70 -4.40
C THR A 30 -6.24 3.18 -4.26
N LEU A 31 -5.87 4.23 -4.98
CA LEU A 31 -4.54 4.82 -4.86
C LEU A 31 -4.25 5.24 -3.41
N ARG A 32 -5.24 5.81 -2.72
CA ARG A 32 -5.08 6.19 -1.31
C ARG A 32 -4.83 4.97 -0.41
N GLN A 33 -5.60 3.90 -0.60
CA GLN A 33 -5.42 2.67 0.16
C GLN A 33 -4.03 2.08 -0.08
N MET A 34 -3.59 2.05 -1.33
CA MET A 34 -2.25 1.55 -1.66
C MET A 34 -1.16 2.41 -1.00
N ALA A 35 -1.31 3.73 -1.01
CA ALA A 35 -0.35 4.64 -0.35
C ALA A 35 -0.27 4.37 1.16
N ILE A 36 -1.41 4.15 1.81
CA ILE A 36 -1.46 3.80 3.23
C ILE A 36 -0.76 2.47 3.49
N LEU A 37 -1.06 1.47 2.68
CA LEU A 37 -0.47 0.14 2.82
C LEU A 37 1.05 0.19 2.67
N LEU A 38 1.54 0.90 1.66
CA LEU A 38 2.97 1.06 1.44
C LEU A 38 3.65 1.80 2.60
N GLN A 39 2.99 2.82 3.15
CA GLN A 39 3.50 3.53 4.31
C GLN A 39 3.68 2.58 5.50
N ILE A 40 2.70 1.71 5.74
CA ILE A 40 2.75 0.75 6.85
C ILE A 40 3.89 -0.26 6.67
N TYR A 41 4.13 -0.70 5.44
CA TYR A 41 5.09 -1.78 5.19
C TYR A 41 6.50 -1.29 4.87
N LEU A 42 6.67 -0.07 4.37
CA LEU A 42 7.98 0.44 3.95
C LEU A 42 8.62 1.37 4.97
N VAL A 43 7.82 2.01 5.81
CA VAL A 43 8.34 2.92 6.84
C VAL A 43 8.37 2.16 8.18
N PRO A 44 9.46 2.33 8.97
CA PRO A 44 9.54 1.63 10.25
C PRO A 44 8.36 1.94 11.18
N PRO A 45 7.84 0.95 11.91
CA PRO A 45 6.78 1.17 12.89
C PRO A 45 7.27 1.99 14.08
N PRO A 46 6.37 2.54 14.93
CA PRO A 46 4.93 2.24 14.95
C PRO A 46 4.13 3.09 13.97
N HIS A 47 2.97 2.57 13.57
CA HIS A 47 2.01 3.29 12.72
C HIS A 47 0.69 3.43 13.49
N THR A 48 0.13 4.63 13.45
CA THR A 48 -1.13 4.96 14.12
C THR A 48 -2.06 5.65 13.14
N VAL A 49 -3.35 5.65 13.45
CA VAL A 49 -4.34 6.39 12.65
C VAL A 49 -3.96 7.86 12.55
N ARG A 50 -3.56 8.46 13.68
CA ARG A 50 -3.15 9.87 13.73
C ARG A 50 -1.92 10.12 12.84
N GLY A 51 -0.92 9.26 12.93
CA GLY A 51 0.32 9.41 12.14
C GLY A 51 0.06 9.28 10.65
N LEU A 52 -0.75 8.31 10.26
CA LEU A 52 -1.11 8.11 8.84
C LEU A 52 -1.92 9.28 8.31
N ALA A 53 -2.86 9.81 9.10
CA ALA A 53 -3.66 10.98 8.72
C ALA A 53 -2.75 12.18 8.46
N ALA A 54 -1.80 12.42 9.35
CA ALA A 54 -0.84 13.53 9.21
C ALA A 54 0.02 13.35 7.96
N THR A 55 0.54 12.15 7.73
CA THR A 55 1.41 11.85 6.59
C THR A 55 0.68 12.05 5.25
N LEU A 56 -0.57 11.61 5.17
CA LEU A 56 -1.34 11.71 3.93
C LEU A 56 -2.06 13.07 3.78
N GLY A 57 -2.11 13.88 4.84
CA GLY A 57 -2.82 15.14 4.80
C GLY A 57 -4.33 14.97 4.72
N VAL A 58 -4.87 13.97 5.38
CA VAL A 58 -6.30 13.65 5.41
C VAL A 58 -6.78 13.54 6.85
N THR A 59 -8.10 13.43 7.04
CA THR A 59 -8.69 13.31 8.37
C THR A 59 -8.59 11.87 8.88
N LYS A 60 -8.70 11.69 10.19
CA LYS A 60 -8.71 10.36 10.82
C LYS A 60 -9.83 9.45 10.29
N PRO A 61 -11.07 9.92 10.10
CA PRO A 61 -12.12 9.06 9.52
C PRO A 61 -11.77 8.50 8.14
N VAL A 62 -11.05 9.26 7.32
CA VAL A 62 -10.59 8.79 6.00
C VAL A 62 -9.64 7.61 6.18
N ILE A 63 -8.70 7.71 7.12
CA ILE A 63 -7.77 6.61 7.42
C ILE A 63 -8.53 5.40 7.99
N THR A 64 -9.43 5.62 8.92
CA THR A 64 -10.21 4.55 9.56
C THR A 64 -11.00 3.75 8.53
N ARG A 65 -11.66 4.43 7.58
CA ARG A 65 -12.40 3.74 6.51
C ARG A 65 -11.49 2.90 5.62
N ALA A 66 -10.33 3.45 5.26
CA ALA A 66 -9.35 2.71 4.47
C ALA A 66 -8.86 1.46 5.22
N LEU A 67 -8.59 1.59 6.51
CA LEU A 67 -8.16 0.48 7.36
C LEU A 67 -9.27 -0.56 7.55
N ASP A 68 -10.53 -0.14 7.61
CA ASP A 68 -11.68 -1.05 7.66
C ASP A 68 -11.69 -1.95 6.43
N THR A 69 -11.54 -1.35 5.26
CA THR A 69 -11.49 -2.09 3.98
C THR A 69 -10.28 -3.02 3.94
N MET A 70 -9.09 -2.49 4.21
CA MET A 70 -7.87 -3.29 4.13
C MET A 70 -7.79 -4.36 5.21
N GLY A 71 -8.36 -4.10 6.38
CA GLY A 71 -8.48 -5.11 7.45
C GLY A 71 -9.39 -6.25 7.04
N ALA A 72 -10.53 -5.95 6.41
CA ALA A 72 -11.45 -6.97 5.89
C ALA A 72 -10.78 -7.81 4.79
N LEU A 73 -9.84 -7.24 4.05
CA LEU A 73 -9.08 -7.95 3.02
C LEU A 73 -7.87 -8.73 3.59
N GLY A 74 -7.65 -8.64 4.89
CA GLY A 74 -6.55 -9.35 5.55
C GLY A 74 -5.18 -8.70 5.41
N LEU A 75 -5.11 -7.48 4.89
CA LEU A 75 -3.84 -6.83 4.55
C LEU A 75 -3.20 -6.10 5.73
N VAL A 76 -3.98 -5.72 6.72
CA VAL A 76 -3.52 -5.05 7.94
C VAL A 76 -4.32 -5.54 9.14
N ASP A 77 -3.77 -5.33 10.32
CA ASP A 77 -4.44 -5.59 11.58
C ASP A 77 -4.39 -4.33 12.44
N ARG A 78 -5.28 -4.21 13.40
CA ARG A 78 -5.36 -3.04 14.28
C ARG A 78 -5.43 -3.49 15.73
N VAL A 79 -4.62 -2.85 16.57
CA VAL A 79 -4.58 -3.15 18.01
C VAL A 79 -4.63 -1.85 18.77
N ARG A 80 -5.39 -1.83 19.86
CA ARG A 80 -5.35 -0.68 20.75
C ARG A 80 -4.02 -0.66 21.50
N ASP A 81 -3.46 0.54 21.64
CA ASP A 81 -2.24 0.74 22.41
C ASP A 81 -2.51 0.49 23.90
N ASP A 82 -1.75 -0.40 24.52
CA ASP A 82 -1.89 -0.71 25.94
C ASP A 82 -1.62 0.51 26.84
N ARG A 83 -0.78 1.41 26.38
CA ARG A 83 -0.39 2.62 27.12
C ARG A 83 -1.41 3.74 26.97
N ASP A 84 -2.06 3.84 25.82
CA ASP A 84 -3.07 4.85 25.53
C ASP A 84 -4.15 4.24 24.65
N ARG A 85 -5.26 3.84 25.25
CA ARG A 85 -6.35 3.16 24.57
C ARG A 85 -7.07 4.01 23.54
N ARG A 86 -6.83 5.33 23.54
CA ARG A 86 -7.35 6.22 22.48
C ARG A 86 -6.54 6.09 21.20
N ASN A 87 -5.39 5.46 21.27
CA ASN A 87 -4.47 5.31 20.16
C ASN A 87 -4.62 3.90 19.56
N VAL A 88 -4.79 3.83 18.25
CA VAL A 88 -4.90 2.57 17.50
C VAL A 88 -3.60 2.38 16.72
N VAL A 89 -2.93 1.26 16.98
CA VAL A 89 -1.67 0.90 16.34
C VAL A 89 -1.98 -0.09 15.22
N ILE A 90 -1.41 0.16 14.06
CA ILE A 90 -1.59 -0.67 12.87
C ILE A 90 -0.46 -1.69 12.80
N LYS A 91 -0.81 -2.95 12.61
CA LYS A 91 0.14 -4.05 12.50
C LYS A 91 0.15 -4.62 11.09
N ARG A 92 1.31 -5.10 10.68
CA ARG A 92 1.48 -5.83 9.41
C ARG A 92 0.95 -7.26 9.58
N THR A 93 0.50 -7.84 8.48
CA THR A 93 0.08 -9.25 8.44
C THR A 93 0.96 -10.01 7.45
N VAL A 94 1.01 -11.34 7.59
CA VAL A 94 1.72 -12.19 6.63
C VAL A 94 1.09 -12.04 5.24
N ASP A 95 -0.24 -12.03 5.17
CA ASP A 95 -0.96 -11.91 3.90
C ASP A 95 -0.67 -10.55 3.24
N GLY A 96 -0.63 -9.47 4.01
CA GLY A 96 -0.27 -8.15 3.49
C GLY A 96 1.16 -8.10 2.96
N ALA A 97 2.09 -8.73 3.66
CA ALA A 97 3.48 -8.80 3.21
C ALA A 97 3.60 -9.58 1.90
N LEU A 98 2.90 -10.71 1.77
CA LEU A 98 2.87 -11.50 0.54
C LEU A 98 2.20 -10.75 -0.61
N TYR A 99 1.14 -10.03 -0.33
CA TYR A 99 0.46 -9.19 -1.32
C TYR A 99 1.42 -8.17 -1.92
N LEU A 100 2.16 -7.46 -1.07
CA LEU A 100 3.10 -6.43 -1.54
C LEU A 100 4.34 -7.04 -2.19
N GLU A 101 4.80 -8.21 -1.76
CA GLU A 101 5.90 -8.92 -2.41
C GLU A 101 5.53 -9.25 -3.86
N LYS A 102 4.33 -9.80 -4.08
CA LYS A 102 3.83 -10.09 -5.42
C LYS A 102 3.67 -8.84 -6.26
N PHE A 103 3.19 -7.76 -5.64
CA PHE A 103 3.07 -6.47 -6.32
C PHE A 103 4.44 -5.94 -6.75
N GLY A 104 5.43 -6.04 -5.86
CA GLY A 104 6.81 -5.67 -6.18
C GLY A 104 7.39 -6.49 -7.30
N ASP A 105 7.17 -7.82 -7.29
CA ASP A 105 7.61 -8.71 -8.36
C ASP A 105 6.99 -8.33 -9.70
N LEU A 106 5.71 -7.96 -9.69
CA LEU A 106 5.00 -7.53 -10.88
C LEU A 106 5.60 -6.24 -11.46
N ILE A 107 5.94 -5.28 -10.59
CA ILE A 107 6.61 -4.04 -11.02
C ILE A 107 7.95 -4.35 -11.68
N ILE A 108 8.75 -5.22 -11.07
CA ILE A 108 10.04 -5.63 -11.60
C ILE A 108 9.88 -6.28 -12.96
N ASP A 109 8.96 -7.22 -13.08
CA ASP A 109 8.70 -7.96 -14.30
C ASP A 109 8.28 -7.02 -15.46
N GLN A 110 7.35 -6.12 -15.19
CA GLN A 110 6.90 -5.15 -16.19
C GLN A 110 7.97 -4.11 -16.50
N GLY A 111 8.80 -3.75 -15.53
CA GLY A 111 9.93 -2.85 -15.74
C GLY A 111 10.95 -3.42 -16.73
N ARG A 112 11.21 -4.74 -16.64
CA ARG A 112 12.12 -5.44 -17.56
C ARG A 112 11.60 -5.50 -18.99
N LYS A 113 10.30 -5.42 -19.16
CA LYS A 113 9.64 -5.50 -20.48
C LYS A 113 9.50 -4.16 -21.17
N GLN A 114 9.88 -3.06 -20.50
CA GLN A 114 9.79 -1.74 -21.12
C GLN A 114 10.79 -1.61 -22.26
N PRO A 115 10.37 -1.08 -23.41
CA PRO A 115 11.30 -0.85 -24.52
C PRO A 115 12.33 0.21 -24.12
N LYS A 116 13.54 0.01 -24.62
CA LYS A 116 14.65 0.96 -24.40
C LYS A 116 14.51 2.18 -25.31
#